data_e9fb00ede8396c21d5334f5e8b2364d3
#
_entry.id   e9fb00ede8396c21d5334f5e8b2364d3
#
_cell.length_a   1.000
_cell.length_b   1.000
_cell.length_c   1.000
_cell.angle_alpha   90.00
_cell.angle_beta   90.00
_cell.angle_gamma   90.00
#
_symmetry.space_group_name_H-M   'P 1'
#
loop_
_entity.id
_entity.type
_entity.pdbx_description
1 polymer ?
#
loop_
_entity_poly.entity_id
_entity_poly.type
_entity_poly.pdbx_seq_one_letter_code
_entity_poly.pdbx_strand_id
1 'polypeptide(L)'
;MYPSQAPELKEATHHGTQSFPCAFYHLQMTGQGSLVKHHWHDEIEILYFSAGAFTLEINMEVFPIHSECFYFINPGELHSIRTCSLEKAVECAVVFQPEFLCSPFYDAIQTQLIQPLQNGSLIFPRYISAENQIFPIIKELFLNIAGAFSRCASPESLETFIGTNHLSLFRASDTADIHLTDQLSIKAALLQIFAALADQHLFSQTEKPDDHRIETIKTAITYIRSHYQDKIYLRDLAHQIGLNEQYFCRFFKKAIGVSPVEYLNEYRIRQAIRLLRDTTLPVTEICLDCGYNNMGNFLREFRKYTGTTPLQYRKHEQS
;
A
#
# COMPACT_ATOMS: atom_id res chain seq x y z
N MET A 1 1.60 21.34 -10.61
CA MET A 1 2.00 20.11 -9.96
C MET A 1 0.82 19.14 -10.10
N TYR A 2 0.95 18.11 -10.93
CA TYR A 2 -0.14 17.17 -11.19
C TYR A 2 -0.22 16.17 -10.04
N PRO A 3 -1.42 15.75 -9.63
CA PRO A 3 -1.55 14.78 -8.56
C PRO A 3 -0.80 13.50 -8.95
N SER A 4 0.12 13.15 -8.10
CA SER A 4 0.91 11.94 -8.15
C SER A 4 0.08 10.71 -8.52
N GLN A 5 0.70 9.85 -9.27
CA GLN A 5 0.31 8.50 -9.65
C GLN A 5 -0.68 7.88 -8.66
N ALA A 6 -1.87 7.53 -9.15
CA ALA A 6 -2.77 6.72 -8.35
C ALA A 6 -2.09 5.37 -8.11
N PRO A 7 -1.96 4.89 -6.86
CA PRO A 7 -1.21 3.69 -6.54
C PRO A 7 -1.82 2.49 -7.29
N GLU A 8 -0.96 1.64 -7.78
CA GLU A 8 -1.36 0.31 -8.18
C GLU A 8 -1.91 -0.39 -6.94
N LEU A 9 -3.06 -1.07 -7.02
CA LEU A 9 -3.64 -1.73 -5.85
C LEU A 9 -2.75 -2.84 -5.29
N LYS A 10 -2.07 -3.62 -6.14
CA LYS A 10 -0.85 -4.30 -5.71
C LYS A 10 0.29 -3.31 -5.86
N GLU A 11 0.89 -2.93 -4.78
CA GLU A 11 1.98 -1.97 -4.81
C GLU A 11 3.16 -2.58 -5.57
N ALA A 12 3.62 -1.85 -6.61
CA ALA A 12 4.79 -2.25 -7.38
C ALA A 12 6.09 -1.71 -6.76
N THR A 13 5.96 -0.88 -5.73
CA THR A 13 7.09 -0.27 -5.04
C THR A 13 7.75 -1.31 -4.15
N HIS A 14 9.05 -1.51 -4.33
CA HIS A 14 9.83 -2.27 -3.36
C HIS A 14 10.11 -1.40 -2.14
N HIS A 15 9.80 -1.93 -0.96
CA HIS A 15 10.09 -1.26 0.31
C HIS A 15 11.52 -1.59 0.75
N GLY A 16 12.39 -0.59 0.69
CA GLY A 16 13.82 -0.77 0.93
C GLY A 16 14.60 -1.18 -0.33
N THR A 17 15.77 -1.72 -0.14
CA THR A 17 16.66 -2.20 -1.23
C THR A 17 16.65 -3.73 -1.29
N GLN A 18 17.18 -4.30 -2.38
CA GLN A 18 17.33 -5.75 -2.50
C GLN A 18 18.17 -6.36 -1.37
N SER A 19 19.19 -5.63 -0.88
CA SER A 19 20.07 -6.06 0.21
C SER A 19 19.52 -5.76 1.60
N PHE A 20 18.56 -4.82 1.69
CA PHE A 20 17.91 -4.42 2.93
C PHE A 20 16.43 -4.11 2.68
N PRO A 21 15.58 -5.15 2.57
CA PRO A 21 14.16 -5.02 2.22
C PRO A 21 13.32 -4.57 3.41
N CYS A 22 13.59 -3.38 3.90
CA CYS A 22 12.87 -2.71 4.99
C CYS A 22 12.87 -1.21 4.74
N ALA A 23 11.73 -0.55 4.96
CA ALA A 23 11.54 0.87 4.79
C ALA A 23 10.79 1.48 5.97
N PHE A 24 11.00 2.77 6.20
CA PHE A 24 10.29 3.57 7.19
C PHE A 24 9.60 4.75 6.51
N TYR A 25 8.37 4.99 6.91
CA TYR A 25 7.54 6.09 6.44
C TYR A 25 7.06 6.92 7.62
N HIS A 26 7.03 8.22 7.44
CA HIS A 26 6.41 9.16 8.37
C HIS A 26 5.48 10.08 7.58
N LEU A 27 4.19 9.94 7.82
CA LEU A 27 3.14 10.70 7.16
C LEU A 27 2.52 11.68 8.14
N GLN A 28 2.46 12.94 7.74
CA GLN A 28 1.80 13.97 8.49
C GLN A 28 0.82 14.70 7.57
N MET A 29 -0.42 14.82 8.00
CA MET A 29 -1.45 15.55 7.27
C MET A 29 -2.22 16.48 8.20
N THR A 30 -2.56 17.66 7.69
CA THR A 30 -3.50 18.58 8.32
C THR A 30 -4.75 18.64 7.47
N GLY A 31 -5.91 18.38 8.08
CA GLY A 31 -7.21 18.32 7.41
C GLY A 31 -7.62 16.89 6.99
N GLN A 32 -8.87 16.77 6.56
CA GLN A 32 -9.46 15.48 6.20
C GLN A 32 -9.09 15.03 4.78
N GLY A 33 -8.83 13.74 4.60
CA GLY A 33 -8.57 13.21 3.27
C GLY A 33 -7.98 11.81 3.27
N SER A 34 -7.74 11.29 2.07
CA SER A 34 -7.04 10.01 1.89
C SER A 34 -5.56 10.23 2.13
N LEU A 35 -5.02 9.56 3.13
CA LEU A 35 -3.59 9.53 3.43
C LEU A 35 -2.91 8.45 2.60
N VAL A 36 -3.46 7.22 2.66
CA VAL A 36 -3.02 6.07 1.89
C VAL A 36 -4.24 5.51 1.14
N LYS A 37 -4.14 5.38 -0.19
CA LYS A 37 -5.20 4.78 -0.99
C LYS A 37 -5.22 3.27 -0.82
N HIS A 38 -6.34 2.62 -1.20
CA HIS A 38 -6.45 1.15 -1.19
C HIS A 38 -5.32 0.52 -1.99
N HIS A 39 -4.57 -0.35 -1.32
CA HIS A 39 -3.49 -1.16 -1.91
C HIS A 39 -3.23 -2.39 -1.05
N TRP A 40 -2.45 -3.34 -1.57
CA TRP A 40 -1.87 -4.45 -0.83
C TRP A 40 -0.45 -4.70 -1.32
N HIS A 41 0.35 -5.31 -0.46
CA HIS A 41 1.70 -5.77 -0.73
C HIS A 41 1.97 -7.09 -0.02
N ASP A 42 3.07 -7.74 -0.33
CA ASP A 42 3.43 -9.03 0.25
C ASP A 42 4.31 -8.88 1.52
N GLU A 43 4.61 -7.65 1.91
CA GLU A 43 5.37 -7.28 3.10
C GLU A 43 4.48 -7.25 4.36
N ILE A 44 5.13 -7.34 5.50
CA ILE A 44 4.54 -7.04 6.81
C ILE A 44 4.66 -5.53 7.02
N GLU A 45 3.58 -4.89 7.50
CA GLU A 45 3.59 -3.49 7.85
C GLU A 45 3.14 -3.29 9.30
N ILE A 46 3.91 -2.50 10.04
CA ILE A 46 3.60 -2.07 11.40
C ILE A 46 3.28 -0.58 11.34
N LEU A 47 2.01 -0.24 11.56
CA LEU A 47 1.49 1.12 11.58
C LEU A 47 1.47 1.66 13.02
N TYR A 48 1.98 2.87 13.21
CA TYR A 48 1.91 3.59 14.46
C TYR A 48 1.16 4.91 14.27
N PHE A 49 0.01 5.02 14.88
CA PHE A 49 -0.80 6.24 14.92
C PHE A 49 -0.47 7.01 16.20
N SER A 50 0.25 8.13 16.08
CA SER A 50 0.74 8.88 17.23
C SER A 50 -0.12 10.08 17.59
N ALA A 51 -0.85 10.67 16.63
CA ALA A 51 -1.71 11.82 16.84
C ALA A 51 -2.77 11.93 15.75
N GLY A 52 -3.93 12.47 16.08
CA GLY A 52 -5.04 12.69 15.16
C GLY A 52 -6.09 11.59 15.19
N ALA A 53 -7.10 11.75 14.32
CA ALA A 53 -8.16 10.77 14.13
C ALA A 53 -8.09 10.20 12.71
N PHE A 54 -8.20 8.87 12.59
CA PHE A 54 -8.11 8.17 11.32
C PHE A 54 -9.24 7.17 11.15
N THR A 55 -9.45 6.78 9.91
CA THR A 55 -10.17 5.58 9.54
C THR A 55 -9.19 4.69 8.78
N LEU A 56 -8.86 3.56 9.38
CA LEU A 56 -8.11 2.48 8.75
C LEU A 56 -9.12 1.47 8.21
N GLU A 57 -8.99 1.08 6.96
CA GLU A 57 -9.78 0.00 6.37
C GLU A 57 -8.85 -1.15 6.03
N ILE A 58 -9.14 -2.34 6.52
CA ILE A 58 -8.39 -3.57 6.23
C ILE A 58 -9.39 -4.63 5.78
N ASN A 59 -9.19 -5.18 4.59
CA ASN A 59 -10.05 -6.24 4.03
C ASN A 59 -11.55 -5.88 4.10
N MET A 60 -11.91 -4.61 3.81
CA MET A 60 -13.27 -4.05 3.87
C MET A 60 -13.85 -3.92 5.29
N GLU A 61 -13.09 -4.21 6.32
CA GLU A 61 -13.45 -3.88 7.71
C GLU A 61 -12.91 -2.50 8.06
N VAL A 62 -13.72 -1.72 8.78
CA VAL A 62 -13.42 -0.33 9.10
C VAL A 62 -13.05 -0.20 10.58
N PHE A 63 -11.89 0.35 10.84
CA PHE A 63 -11.33 0.58 12.18
C PHE A 63 -11.19 2.08 12.42
N PRO A 64 -12.08 2.70 13.23
CA PRO A 64 -11.92 4.09 13.64
C PRO A 64 -10.80 4.19 14.68
N ILE A 65 -9.90 5.16 14.51
CA ILE A 65 -8.74 5.38 15.38
C ILE A 65 -8.85 6.78 15.95
N HIS A 66 -8.87 6.89 17.28
CA HIS A 66 -9.02 8.16 18.03
C HIS A 66 -7.95 8.34 19.11
N SER A 67 -7.11 7.35 19.31
CA SER A 67 -6.05 7.36 20.33
C SER A 67 -4.79 6.70 19.81
N GLU A 68 -3.71 6.93 20.49
CA GLU A 68 -2.41 6.34 20.18
C GLU A 68 -2.47 4.81 20.18
N CYS A 69 -2.00 4.18 19.10
CA CYS A 69 -2.05 2.72 18.95
C CYS A 69 -1.14 2.22 17.83
N PHE A 70 -0.91 0.90 17.82
CA PHE A 70 -0.32 0.18 16.72
C PHE A 70 -1.35 -0.68 16.00
N TYR A 71 -1.23 -0.75 14.67
CA TYR A 71 -1.91 -1.73 13.83
C TYR A 71 -0.90 -2.54 13.05
N PHE A 72 -1.26 -3.79 12.75
CA PHE A 72 -0.41 -4.69 11.98
C PHE A 72 -1.17 -5.11 10.72
N ILE A 73 -0.52 -4.93 9.58
CA ILE A 73 -0.99 -5.38 8.28
C ILE A 73 -0.21 -6.65 7.92
N ASN A 74 -0.93 -7.75 7.74
CA ASN A 74 -0.33 -9.00 7.32
C ASN A 74 -0.11 -9.02 5.81
N PRO A 75 0.84 -9.84 5.30
CA PRO A 75 1.07 -9.98 3.88
C PRO A 75 -0.22 -10.19 3.08
N GLY A 76 -0.41 -9.40 2.03
CA GLY A 76 -1.55 -9.50 1.14
C GLY A 76 -2.85 -8.87 1.64
N GLU A 77 -2.92 -8.26 2.80
CA GLU A 77 -4.13 -7.56 3.25
C GLU A 77 -4.36 -6.26 2.46
N LEU A 78 -5.56 -6.12 1.88
CA LEU A 78 -5.99 -4.90 1.23
C LEU A 78 -6.30 -3.84 2.29
N HIS A 79 -5.62 -2.70 2.24
CA HIS A 79 -5.80 -1.65 3.25
C HIS A 79 -5.75 -0.24 2.69
N SER A 80 -6.28 0.70 3.45
CA SER A 80 -6.24 2.14 3.16
C SER A 80 -6.34 2.95 4.45
N ILE A 81 -5.79 4.17 4.43
CA ILE A 81 -5.80 5.08 5.58
C ILE A 81 -6.39 6.42 5.14
N ARG A 82 -7.33 6.92 5.92
CA ARG A 82 -7.91 8.27 5.76
C ARG A 82 -7.80 9.03 7.08
N THR A 83 -7.42 10.30 7.02
CA THR A 83 -7.54 11.16 8.19
C THR A 83 -8.94 11.76 8.27
N CYS A 84 -9.50 11.74 9.47
CA CYS A 84 -10.78 12.34 9.83
C CYS A 84 -10.58 13.62 10.69
N SER A 85 -9.32 13.92 11.05
CA SER A 85 -8.98 15.08 11.88
C SER A 85 -8.93 16.36 11.06
N LEU A 86 -9.38 17.47 11.64
CA LEU A 86 -9.12 18.81 11.11
C LEU A 86 -7.77 19.36 11.58
N GLU A 87 -7.23 18.76 12.64
CA GLU A 87 -5.91 19.07 13.19
C GLU A 87 -4.84 18.20 12.57
N LYS A 88 -3.61 18.38 13.05
CA LYS A 88 -2.47 17.57 12.64
C LYS A 88 -2.70 16.10 12.98
N ALA A 89 -2.60 15.25 11.99
CA ALA A 89 -2.64 13.80 12.11
C ALA A 89 -1.28 13.22 11.70
N VAL A 90 -0.75 12.31 12.49
CA VAL A 90 0.59 11.71 12.30
C VAL A 90 0.49 10.20 12.36
N GLU A 91 0.96 9.58 11.30
CA GLU A 91 1.09 8.13 11.13
C GLU A 91 2.51 7.81 10.72
N CYS A 92 3.06 6.71 11.26
CA CYS A 92 4.35 6.17 10.87
C CYS A 92 4.20 4.68 10.54
N ALA A 93 4.95 4.22 9.54
CA ALA A 93 4.97 2.83 9.14
C ALA A 93 6.38 2.27 9.05
N VAL A 94 6.54 1.01 9.45
CA VAL A 94 7.71 0.17 9.12
C VAL A 94 7.21 -0.95 8.23
N VAL A 95 7.72 -1.03 7.01
CA VAL A 95 7.34 -2.04 6.01
C VAL A 95 8.56 -2.89 5.70
N PHE A 96 8.42 -4.22 5.78
CA PHE A 96 9.54 -5.12 5.53
C PHE A 96 9.08 -6.48 5.02
N GLN A 97 9.91 -7.12 4.19
CA GLN A 97 9.66 -8.48 3.74
C GLN A 97 9.85 -9.47 4.88
N PRO A 98 8.96 -10.48 5.04
CA PRO A 98 9.13 -11.52 6.06
C PRO A 98 10.50 -12.20 5.98
N GLU A 99 11.05 -12.36 4.78
CA GLU A 99 12.38 -12.93 4.49
C GLU A 99 13.52 -12.15 5.13
N PHE A 100 13.30 -10.86 5.43
CA PHE A 100 14.30 -10.00 6.09
C PHE A 100 14.78 -10.54 7.44
N LEU A 101 13.91 -11.28 8.12
CA LEU A 101 14.18 -11.89 9.43
C LEU A 101 14.48 -13.40 9.35
N CYS A 102 14.51 -13.97 8.14
CA CYS A 102 14.81 -15.39 7.95
C CYS A 102 16.23 -15.76 8.40
N SER A 103 16.35 -16.97 8.95
CA SER A 103 17.61 -17.64 9.22
C SER A 103 17.85 -18.73 8.17
N PRO A 104 19.10 -18.99 7.75
CA PRO A 104 19.43 -20.15 6.94
C PRO A 104 19.27 -21.47 7.70
N PHE A 105 19.09 -21.41 9.01
CA PHE A 105 18.87 -22.57 9.87
C PHE A 105 17.39 -22.78 10.11
N TYR A 106 16.94 -24.04 10.06
CA TYR A 106 15.58 -24.44 10.42
C TYR A 106 15.44 -24.60 11.93
N ASP A 107 15.66 -23.49 12.65
CA ASP A 107 15.42 -23.44 14.09
C ASP A 107 13.93 -23.23 14.44
N ALA A 108 13.63 -23.14 15.74
CA ALA A 108 12.26 -22.95 16.21
C ALA A 108 11.67 -21.59 15.77
N ILE A 109 12.50 -20.55 15.66
CA ILE A 109 12.05 -19.24 15.21
C ILE A 109 11.60 -19.32 13.76
N GLN A 110 12.42 -19.94 12.90
CA GLN A 110 12.08 -20.09 11.48
C GLN A 110 10.82 -20.95 11.28
N THR A 111 10.72 -22.08 11.99
CA THR A 111 9.65 -23.06 11.74
C THR A 111 8.34 -22.74 12.44
N GLN A 112 8.38 -22.10 13.63
CA GLN A 112 7.19 -21.84 14.44
C GLN A 112 6.68 -20.40 14.33
N LEU A 113 7.47 -19.47 13.80
CA LEU A 113 7.10 -18.06 13.71
C LEU A 113 7.22 -17.51 12.28
N ILE A 114 8.44 -17.46 11.71
CA ILE A 114 8.67 -16.76 10.44
C ILE A 114 7.95 -17.46 9.28
N GLN A 115 8.14 -18.77 9.12
CA GLN A 115 7.50 -19.53 8.05
C GLN A 115 5.96 -19.54 8.15
N PRO A 116 5.34 -19.71 9.33
CA PRO A 116 3.90 -19.54 9.50
C PRO A 116 3.38 -18.13 9.17
N LEU A 117 4.13 -17.07 9.46
CA LEU A 117 3.79 -15.71 9.04
C LEU A 117 3.88 -15.54 7.52
N GLN A 118 4.90 -16.11 6.88
CA GLN A 118 5.06 -16.06 5.42
C GLN A 118 3.92 -16.77 4.67
N ASN A 119 3.47 -17.93 5.16
CA ASN A 119 2.43 -18.70 4.50
C ASN A 119 1.01 -18.35 4.99
N GLY A 120 0.88 -17.37 5.91
CA GLY A 120 -0.39 -16.87 6.43
C GLY A 120 -1.12 -17.83 7.38
N SER A 121 -0.48 -18.90 7.87
CA SER A 121 -1.05 -19.76 8.91
C SER A 121 -0.94 -19.17 10.32
N LEU A 122 -0.06 -18.18 10.50
CA LEU A 122 0.06 -17.35 11.68
C LEU A 122 -0.11 -15.89 11.27
N ILE A 123 -0.85 -15.11 12.06
CA ILE A 123 -1.05 -13.67 11.81
C ILE A 123 -0.74 -12.85 13.05
N PHE A 124 -0.35 -11.60 12.83
CA PHE A 124 -0.19 -10.60 13.87
C PHE A 124 -1.53 -10.25 14.52
N PRO A 125 -1.51 -9.77 15.79
CA PRO A 125 -2.68 -9.14 16.39
C PRO A 125 -3.13 -7.96 15.51
N ARG A 126 -4.44 -7.71 15.44
CA ARG A 126 -4.96 -6.62 14.62
C ARG A 126 -4.46 -5.27 15.11
N TYR A 127 -4.49 -5.03 16.41
CA TYR A 127 -4.01 -3.79 17.00
C TYR A 127 -3.51 -3.97 18.44
N ILE A 128 -2.69 -3.03 18.88
CA ILE A 128 -2.23 -2.87 20.27
C ILE A 128 -2.56 -1.44 20.70
N SER A 129 -3.48 -1.31 21.66
CA SER A 129 -3.85 -0.01 22.21
C SER A 129 -2.82 0.51 23.22
N ALA A 130 -2.83 1.81 23.48
CA ALA A 130 -1.96 2.44 24.48
C ALA A 130 -2.17 1.89 25.90
N GLU A 131 -3.29 1.26 26.17
CA GLU A 131 -3.62 0.64 27.47
C GLU A 131 -3.02 -0.78 27.61
N ASN A 132 -2.55 -1.37 26.52
CA ASN A 132 -1.95 -2.71 26.54
C ASN A 132 -0.57 -2.67 27.21
N GLN A 133 -0.29 -3.66 28.06
CA GLN A 133 0.96 -3.71 28.86
C GLN A 133 2.23 -3.74 28.00
N ILE A 134 2.18 -4.28 26.79
CA ILE A 134 3.35 -4.32 25.88
C ILE A 134 3.48 -3.06 25.02
N PHE A 135 2.48 -2.18 25.01
CA PHE A 135 2.52 -0.97 24.18
C PHE A 135 3.77 -0.11 24.40
N PRO A 136 4.20 0.20 25.64
CA PRO A 136 5.42 0.98 25.86
C PRO A 136 6.67 0.31 25.27
N ILE A 137 6.76 -1.01 25.35
CA ILE A 137 7.89 -1.80 24.83
C ILE A 137 7.91 -1.70 23.30
N ILE A 138 6.77 -1.96 22.65
CA ILE A 138 6.66 -1.88 21.18
C ILE A 138 6.97 -0.46 20.72
N LYS A 139 6.45 0.56 21.43
CA LYS A 139 6.67 1.97 21.10
C LYS A 139 8.16 2.33 21.16
N GLU A 140 8.87 1.95 22.21
CA GLU A 140 10.31 2.18 22.34
C GLU A 140 11.08 1.54 21.18
N LEU A 141 10.80 0.27 20.89
CA LEU A 141 11.46 -0.47 19.81
C LEU A 141 11.13 0.12 18.42
N PHE A 142 9.89 0.52 18.19
CA PHE A 142 9.47 1.18 16.95
C PHE A 142 10.19 2.54 16.77
N LEU A 143 10.29 3.34 17.84
CA LEU A 143 11.01 4.61 17.80
C LEU A 143 12.52 4.42 17.62
N ASN A 144 13.10 3.33 18.12
CA ASN A 144 14.50 2.97 17.85
C ASN A 144 14.71 2.67 16.35
N ILE A 145 13.77 1.97 15.71
CA ILE A 145 13.78 1.76 14.25
C ILE A 145 13.70 3.09 13.51
N ALA A 146 12.74 3.94 13.87
CA ALA A 146 12.58 5.27 13.26
C ALA A 146 13.85 6.12 13.39
N GLY A 147 14.47 6.11 14.57
CA GLY A 147 15.74 6.79 14.84
C GLY A 147 16.91 6.26 14.01
N ALA A 148 16.99 4.94 13.81
CA ALA A 148 18.02 4.33 12.97
C ALA A 148 17.87 4.79 11.49
N PHE A 149 16.66 4.78 10.93
CA PHE A 149 16.40 5.31 9.60
C PHE A 149 16.69 6.81 9.49
N SER A 150 16.33 7.61 10.49
CA SER A 150 16.55 9.06 10.48
C SER A 150 18.03 9.46 10.49
N ARG A 151 18.93 8.62 11.02
CA ARG A 151 20.37 8.89 11.00
C ARG A 151 21.04 8.66 9.64
N CYS A 152 20.47 7.82 8.83
CA CYS A 152 21.14 7.28 7.65
C CYS A 152 20.61 7.80 6.32
N ALA A 153 19.43 8.37 6.31
CA ALA A 153 18.79 8.81 5.07
C ALA A 153 19.00 10.31 4.83
N SER A 154 19.41 10.68 3.62
CA SER A 154 19.00 11.97 3.08
C SER A 154 17.47 11.84 2.84
N PRO A 155 16.63 12.51 3.62
CA PRO A 155 15.20 12.30 3.53
C PRO A 155 14.68 12.84 2.21
N GLU A 156 14.05 12.02 1.40
CA GLU A 156 13.12 12.51 0.41
C GLU A 156 11.89 13.03 1.17
N SER A 157 11.88 14.32 1.48
CA SER A 157 10.70 14.96 2.02
C SER A 157 9.83 15.46 0.87
N LEU A 158 8.68 14.86 0.69
CA LEU A 158 7.67 15.33 -0.25
C LEU A 158 6.65 16.17 0.52
N GLU A 159 6.65 17.48 0.28
CA GLU A 159 5.58 18.36 0.74
C GLU A 159 4.62 18.62 -0.40
N THR A 160 3.36 18.29 -0.20
CA THR A 160 2.31 18.47 -1.21
C THR A 160 1.06 19.07 -0.59
N PHE A 161 0.47 20.02 -1.30
CA PHE A 161 -0.86 20.55 -0.97
C PHE A 161 -1.92 19.78 -1.77
N ILE A 162 -2.89 19.19 -1.08
CA ILE A 162 -4.06 18.56 -1.68
C ILE A 162 -5.28 19.43 -1.33
N GLY A 163 -5.63 20.37 -2.21
CA GLY A 163 -6.63 21.37 -1.91
C GLY A 163 -6.15 22.32 -0.81
N THR A 164 -6.87 22.38 0.32
CA THR A 164 -6.50 23.16 1.52
C THR A 164 -5.64 22.37 2.52
N ASN A 165 -5.39 21.09 2.25
CA ASN A 165 -4.70 20.20 3.17
C ASN A 165 -3.21 20.16 2.87
N HIS A 166 -2.39 20.14 3.91
CA HIS A 166 -0.95 19.99 3.84
C HIS A 166 -0.58 18.54 4.16
N LEU A 167 0.07 17.85 3.23
CA LEU A 167 0.63 16.52 3.40
C LEU A 167 2.14 16.61 3.39
N SER A 168 2.79 16.13 4.43
CA SER A 168 4.23 15.93 4.52
C SER A 168 4.50 14.42 4.61
N LEU A 169 5.27 13.91 3.67
CA LEU A 169 5.74 12.54 3.62
C LEU A 169 7.26 12.53 3.78
N PHE A 170 7.74 11.83 4.76
CA PHE A 170 9.14 11.44 4.91
C PHE A 170 9.25 9.95 4.57
N ARG A 171 10.12 9.60 3.64
CA ARG A 171 10.41 8.23 3.25
C ARG A 171 11.90 7.95 3.41
N ALA A 172 12.23 6.92 4.16
CA ALA A 172 13.57 6.38 4.24
C ALA A 172 13.58 4.96 3.63
N SER A 173 13.58 4.87 2.30
CA SER A 173 13.54 3.60 1.57
C SER A 173 14.76 3.32 0.72
N ASP A 174 15.40 4.36 0.17
CA ASP A 174 16.51 4.21 -0.79
C ASP A 174 17.86 4.32 -0.07
N THR A 175 17.99 3.56 1.01
CA THR A 175 19.14 3.59 1.89
C THR A 175 20.20 2.63 1.40
N ALA A 176 20.83 2.95 0.26
CA ALA A 176 22.08 2.30 -0.13
C ALA A 176 23.17 2.45 0.94
N ASP A 177 22.98 3.35 1.91
CA ASP A 177 23.95 3.80 2.91
C ASP A 177 23.51 3.65 4.37
N ILE A 178 22.54 2.76 4.70
CA ILE A 178 22.29 2.46 6.12
C ILE A 178 23.54 1.81 6.70
N HIS A 179 24.13 2.44 7.73
CA HIS A 179 25.29 1.88 8.42
C HIS A 179 24.97 0.50 9.00
N LEU A 180 25.96 -0.40 9.00
CA LEU A 180 25.81 -1.76 9.52
C LEU A 180 25.21 -1.79 10.93
N THR A 181 25.60 -0.85 11.80
CA THR A 181 25.09 -0.73 13.17
C THR A 181 23.58 -0.40 13.20
N ASP A 182 23.11 0.43 12.28
CA ASP A 182 21.69 0.78 12.18
C ASP A 182 20.88 -0.37 11.57
N GLN A 183 21.42 -1.09 10.57
CA GLN A 183 20.81 -2.32 10.05
C GLN A 183 20.65 -3.37 11.15
N LEU A 184 21.67 -3.58 11.98
CA LEU A 184 21.61 -4.49 13.13
C LEU A 184 20.59 -4.03 14.16
N SER A 185 20.53 -2.73 14.45
CA SER A 185 19.58 -2.15 15.41
C SER A 185 18.13 -2.33 14.93
N ILE A 186 17.84 -2.12 13.64
CA ILE A 186 16.53 -2.32 13.05
C ILE A 186 16.11 -3.79 13.16
N LYS A 187 16.98 -4.72 12.73
CA LYS A 187 16.69 -6.17 12.83
C LYS A 187 16.47 -6.61 14.27
N ALA A 188 17.32 -6.16 15.20
CA ALA A 188 17.20 -6.49 16.61
C ALA A 188 15.87 -5.99 17.20
N ALA A 189 15.47 -4.74 16.88
CA ALA A 189 14.22 -4.17 17.34
C ALA A 189 13.00 -4.92 16.78
N LEU A 190 12.99 -5.29 15.50
CA LEU A 190 11.92 -6.09 14.91
C LEU A 190 11.80 -7.47 15.57
N LEU A 191 12.92 -8.17 15.81
CA LEU A 191 12.93 -9.45 16.51
C LEU A 191 12.46 -9.30 17.97
N GLN A 192 12.79 -8.22 18.65
CA GLN A 192 12.31 -7.93 19.99
C GLN A 192 10.80 -7.63 20.02
N ILE A 193 10.26 -6.93 19.01
CA ILE A 193 8.81 -6.76 18.86
C ILE A 193 8.13 -8.13 18.71
N PHE A 194 8.68 -9.01 17.88
CA PHE A 194 8.15 -10.36 17.69
C PHE A 194 8.21 -11.17 18.99
N ALA A 195 9.32 -11.08 19.72
CA ALA A 195 9.47 -11.74 21.00
C ALA A 195 8.44 -11.26 22.04
N ALA A 196 8.20 -9.94 22.11
CA ALA A 196 7.20 -9.37 23.01
C ALA A 196 5.77 -9.84 22.66
N LEU A 197 5.44 -9.89 21.36
CA LEU A 197 4.15 -10.39 20.90
C LEU A 197 3.99 -11.90 21.18
N ALA A 198 5.05 -12.69 21.00
CA ALA A 198 5.04 -14.13 21.25
C ALA A 198 4.92 -14.44 22.74
N ASP A 199 5.62 -13.72 23.60
CA ASP A 199 5.57 -13.87 25.08
C ASP A 199 4.14 -13.67 25.60
N GLN A 200 3.40 -12.73 25.02
CA GLN A 200 2.01 -12.44 25.37
C GLN A 200 1.00 -13.27 24.57
N HIS A 201 1.42 -14.28 23.80
CA HIS A 201 0.58 -15.13 22.97
C HIS A 201 -0.38 -14.37 22.05
N LEU A 202 0.08 -13.25 21.48
CA LEU A 202 -0.77 -12.36 20.67
C LEU A 202 -0.85 -12.74 19.19
N PHE A 203 0.02 -13.63 18.73
CA PHE A 203 -0.14 -14.23 17.40
C PHE A 203 -1.35 -15.16 17.37
N SER A 204 -2.12 -15.10 16.31
CA SER A 204 -3.29 -15.97 16.11
C SER A 204 -3.04 -16.97 15.00
N GLN A 205 -3.38 -18.24 15.23
CA GLN A 205 -3.43 -19.22 14.15
C GLN A 205 -4.67 -18.95 13.31
N THR A 206 -4.49 -18.88 12.02
CA THR A 206 -5.61 -18.92 11.09
C THR A 206 -5.74 -20.34 10.55
N GLU A 207 -6.86 -21.00 10.78
CA GLU A 207 -7.41 -21.83 9.72
C GLU A 207 -7.67 -20.84 8.60
N LYS A 208 -6.89 -20.87 7.49
CA LYS A 208 -6.96 -19.86 6.41
C LYS A 208 -8.37 -19.31 6.35
N PRO A 209 -8.66 -18.07 6.73
CA PRO A 209 -9.96 -17.53 6.40
C PRO A 209 -9.95 -17.57 4.89
N ASP A 210 -10.80 -18.41 4.36
CA ASP A 210 -11.18 -18.36 2.96
C ASP A 210 -11.93 -17.04 2.80
N ASP A 211 -11.21 -15.93 2.91
CA ASP A 211 -11.78 -14.65 2.51
C ASP A 211 -11.80 -14.65 0.99
N HIS A 212 -12.57 -15.61 0.48
CA HIS A 212 -12.91 -15.77 -0.93
C HIS A 212 -13.28 -14.42 -1.58
N ARG A 213 -13.70 -13.46 -0.75
CA ARG A 213 -14.03 -12.11 -1.19
C ARG A 213 -12.80 -11.31 -1.59
N ILE A 214 -11.75 -11.33 -0.75
CA ILE A 214 -10.51 -10.59 -1.04
C ILE A 214 -9.77 -11.25 -2.20
N GLU A 215 -9.67 -12.58 -2.20
CA GLU A 215 -9.08 -13.32 -3.32
C GLU A 215 -9.85 -13.09 -4.63
N THR A 216 -11.18 -12.99 -4.55
CA THR A 216 -12.03 -12.64 -5.70
C THR A 216 -11.69 -11.25 -6.24
N ILE A 217 -11.50 -10.26 -5.36
CA ILE A 217 -11.12 -8.89 -5.77
C ILE A 217 -9.71 -8.88 -6.37
N LYS A 218 -8.74 -9.55 -5.73
CA LYS A 218 -7.36 -9.66 -6.24
C LYS A 218 -7.32 -10.34 -7.61
N THR A 219 -8.06 -11.41 -7.79
CA THR A 219 -8.21 -12.13 -9.06
C THR A 219 -8.79 -11.21 -10.14
N ALA A 220 -9.86 -10.48 -9.81
CA ALA A 220 -10.47 -9.53 -10.76
C ALA A 220 -9.50 -8.42 -11.16
N ILE A 221 -8.75 -7.87 -10.21
CA ILE A 221 -7.76 -6.83 -10.46
C ILE A 221 -6.61 -7.36 -11.32
N THR A 222 -6.08 -8.52 -10.98
CA THR A 222 -5.02 -9.18 -11.75
C THR A 222 -5.46 -9.44 -13.18
N TYR A 223 -6.70 -9.92 -13.38
CA TYR A 223 -7.27 -10.12 -14.71
C TYR A 223 -7.39 -8.80 -15.48
N ILE A 224 -7.95 -7.75 -14.88
CA ILE A 224 -8.06 -6.43 -15.53
C ILE A 224 -6.69 -5.90 -15.95
N ARG A 225 -5.67 -6.06 -15.09
CA ARG A 225 -4.31 -5.58 -15.37
C ARG A 225 -3.59 -6.37 -16.45
N SER A 226 -3.80 -7.67 -16.53
CA SER A 226 -3.16 -8.52 -17.55
C SER A 226 -3.84 -8.42 -18.92
N HIS A 227 -5.12 -7.98 -18.97
CA HIS A 227 -5.92 -7.90 -20.19
C HIS A 227 -6.40 -6.48 -20.53
N TYR A 228 -5.81 -5.43 -19.91
CA TYR A 228 -6.30 -4.05 -20.09
C TYR A 228 -6.29 -3.57 -21.55
N GLN A 229 -5.41 -4.12 -22.37
CA GLN A 229 -5.34 -3.80 -23.81
C GLN A 229 -6.52 -4.39 -24.60
N ASP A 230 -7.11 -5.46 -24.07
CA ASP A 230 -8.20 -6.16 -24.70
C ASP A 230 -9.57 -5.57 -24.33
N LYS A 231 -10.60 -6.00 -25.08
CA LYS A 231 -11.98 -5.70 -24.72
C LYS A 231 -12.44 -6.59 -23.58
N ILE A 232 -12.50 -6.04 -22.35
CA ILE A 232 -12.98 -6.75 -21.17
C ILE A 232 -14.50 -6.60 -21.08
N TYR A 233 -15.21 -7.73 -21.01
CA TYR A 233 -16.62 -7.77 -20.68
C TYR A 233 -16.78 -8.11 -19.20
N LEU A 234 -17.40 -7.22 -18.42
CA LEU A 234 -17.58 -7.42 -16.98
C LEU A 234 -18.37 -8.67 -16.65
N ARG A 235 -19.32 -9.04 -17.51
CA ARG A 235 -20.09 -10.29 -17.36
C ARG A 235 -19.19 -11.51 -17.39
N ASP A 236 -18.21 -11.55 -18.30
CA ASP A 236 -17.32 -12.70 -18.47
C ASP A 236 -16.34 -12.80 -17.30
N LEU A 237 -15.81 -11.65 -16.87
CA LEU A 237 -14.98 -11.56 -15.67
C LEU A 237 -15.75 -12.00 -14.41
N ALA A 238 -16.97 -11.50 -14.22
CA ALA A 238 -17.80 -11.89 -13.09
C ALA A 238 -18.09 -13.40 -13.10
N HIS A 239 -18.38 -13.96 -14.26
CA HIS A 239 -18.62 -15.41 -14.39
C HIS A 239 -17.39 -16.25 -14.05
N GLN A 240 -16.18 -15.82 -14.46
CA GLN A 240 -14.92 -16.52 -14.11
C GLN A 240 -14.66 -16.61 -12.60
N ILE A 241 -15.11 -15.60 -11.86
CA ILE A 241 -14.96 -15.55 -10.40
C ILE A 241 -16.21 -16.04 -9.66
N GLY A 242 -17.13 -16.71 -10.36
CA GLY A 242 -18.33 -17.33 -9.77
C GLY A 242 -19.41 -16.34 -9.32
N LEU A 243 -19.42 -15.11 -9.83
CA LEU A 243 -20.36 -14.05 -9.46
C LEU A 243 -21.24 -13.64 -10.66
N ASN A 244 -22.43 -13.09 -10.38
CA ASN A 244 -23.15 -12.33 -11.38
C ASN A 244 -22.60 -10.91 -11.52
N GLU A 245 -22.74 -10.31 -12.72
CA GLU A 245 -22.17 -9.01 -13.05
C GLU A 245 -22.59 -7.89 -12.10
N GLN A 246 -23.89 -7.83 -11.76
CA GLN A 246 -24.42 -6.76 -10.90
C GLN A 246 -23.87 -6.85 -9.46
N TYR A 247 -23.78 -8.07 -8.93
CA TYR A 247 -23.20 -8.29 -7.61
C TYR A 247 -21.70 -7.95 -7.63
N PHE A 248 -20.97 -8.43 -8.65
CA PHE A 248 -19.55 -8.13 -8.83
C PHE A 248 -19.30 -6.62 -8.88
N CYS A 249 -20.04 -5.86 -9.69
CA CYS A 249 -19.85 -4.41 -9.79
C CYS A 249 -20.07 -3.69 -8.44
N ARG A 250 -21.11 -4.07 -7.68
CA ARG A 250 -21.37 -3.49 -6.35
C ARG A 250 -20.30 -3.89 -5.34
N PHE A 251 -19.94 -5.15 -5.37
CA PHE A 251 -18.93 -5.72 -4.48
C PHE A 251 -17.56 -5.09 -4.72
N PHE A 252 -17.11 -5.01 -5.98
CA PHE A 252 -15.86 -4.36 -6.37
C PHE A 252 -15.86 -2.88 -5.98
N LYS A 253 -16.95 -2.16 -6.24
CA LYS A 253 -17.06 -0.74 -5.86
C LYS A 253 -17.02 -0.55 -4.35
N LYS A 254 -17.62 -1.46 -3.58
CA LYS A 254 -17.53 -1.45 -2.12
C LYS A 254 -16.09 -1.67 -1.63
N ALA A 255 -15.38 -2.61 -2.25
CA ALA A 255 -14.01 -2.98 -1.84
C ALA A 255 -12.95 -1.96 -2.28
N ILE A 256 -13.12 -1.36 -3.46
CA ILE A 256 -12.08 -0.56 -4.13
C ILE A 256 -12.43 0.94 -4.17
N GLY A 257 -13.68 1.28 -3.86
CA GLY A 257 -14.18 2.66 -3.90
C GLY A 257 -14.63 3.13 -5.28
N VAL A 258 -14.22 2.45 -6.38
CA VAL A 258 -14.60 2.76 -7.76
C VAL A 258 -15.16 1.52 -8.45
N SER A 259 -15.95 1.71 -9.53
CA SER A 259 -16.46 0.59 -10.29
C SER A 259 -15.34 -0.11 -11.08
N PRO A 260 -15.53 -1.40 -11.51
CA PRO A 260 -14.54 -2.10 -12.32
C PRO A 260 -14.22 -1.37 -13.64
N VAL A 261 -15.18 -0.70 -14.25
CA VAL A 261 -14.98 0.09 -15.49
C VAL A 261 -14.13 1.33 -15.21
N GLU A 262 -14.43 2.05 -14.13
CA GLU A 262 -13.62 3.20 -13.72
C GLU A 262 -12.19 2.77 -13.40
N TYR A 263 -12.01 1.66 -12.70
CA TYR A 263 -10.70 1.09 -12.40
C TYR A 263 -9.92 0.72 -13.69
N LEU A 264 -10.56 0.03 -14.64
CA LEU A 264 -9.96 -0.30 -15.94
C LEU A 264 -9.53 0.96 -16.70
N ASN A 265 -10.42 1.98 -16.78
CA ASN A 265 -10.10 3.23 -17.47
C ASN A 265 -8.93 3.97 -16.79
N GLU A 266 -8.93 4.05 -15.46
CA GLU A 266 -7.83 4.65 -14.71
C GLU A 266 -6.52 3.90 -14.97
N TYR A 267 -6.53 2.57 -14.97
CA TYR A 267 -5.36 1.76 -15.26
C TYR A 267 -4.83 2.00 -16.69
N ARG A 268 -5.70 2.02 -17.70
CA ARG A 268 -5.36 2.33 -19.10
C ARG A 268 -4.71 3.71 -19.25
N ILE A 269 -5.25 4.71 -18.57
CA ILE A 269 -4.66 6.07 -18.62
C ILE A 269 -3.29 6.11 -17.97
N ARG A 270 -3.06 5.37 -16.90
CA ARG A 270 -1.71 5.25 -16.29
C ARG A 270 -0.71 4.63 -17.27
N GLN A 271 -1.08 3.56 -17.97
CA GLN A 271 -0.22 2.98 -19.00
C GLN A 271 0.05 3.98 -20.13
N ALA A 272 -0.95 4.75 -20.54
CA ALA A 272 -0.78 5.81 -21.53
C ALA A 272 0.20 6.90 -21.06
N ILE A 273 0.12 7.33 -19.81
CA ILE A 273 1.04 8.30 -19.21
C ILE A 273 2.48 7.75 -19.25
N ARG A 274 2.66 6.48 -18.88
CA ARG A 274 3.96 5.81 -18.94
C ARG A 274 4.52 5.79 -20.38
N LEU A 275 3.73 5.37 -21.35
CA LEU A 275 4.14 5.36 -22.77
C LEU A 275 4.42 6.78 -23.30
N LEU A 276 3.66 7.80 -22.88
CA LEU A 276 3.90 9.19 -23.28
C LEU A 276 5.24 9.72 -22.76
N ARG A 277 5.65 9.28 -21.57
CA ARG A 277 6.90 9.67 -20.93
C ARG A 277 8.10 8.89 -21.50
N ASP A 278 7.94 7.57 -21.60
CA ASP A 278 9.05 6.65 -21.84
C ASP A 278 9.31 6.40 -23.36
N THR A 279 8.40 6.88 -24.25
CA THR A 279 8.48 6.67 -25.69
C THR A 279 8.16 7.90 -26.51
N THR A 280 8.49 7.83 -27.81
CA THR A 280 8.12 8.85 -28.82
C THR A 280 6.91 8.43 -29.66
N LEU A 281 6.20 7.36 -29.29
CA LEU A 281 5.05 6.84 -30.02
C LEU A 281 3.99 7.92 -30.25
N PRO A 282 3.34 7.93 -31.45
CA PRO A 282 2.19 8.80 -31.69
C PRO A 282 1.05 8.57 -30.69
N VAL A 283 0.35 9.65 -30.31
CA VAL A 283 -0.79 9.55 -29.36
C VAL A 283 -1.88 8.58 -29.86
N THR A 284 -2.04 8.46 -31.18
CA THR A 284 -2.97 7.50 -31.80
C THR A 284 -2.59 6.05 -31.54
N GLU A 285 -1.30 5.74 -31.57
CA GLU A 285 -0.76 4.41 -31.31
C GLU A 285 -0.88 4.08 -29.82
N ILE A 286 -0.48 5.01 -28.94
CA ILE A 286 -0.68 4.88 -27.48
C ILE A 286 -2.14 4.64 -27.11
N CYS A 287 -3.08 5.32 -27.78
CA CYS A 287 -4.50 5.12 -27.58
C CYS A 287 -4.91 3.64 -27.83
N LEU A 288 -4.44 3.07 -28.95
CA LEU A 288 -4.73 1.67 -29.32
C LEU A 288 -4.03 0.68 -28.37
N ASP A 289 -2.75 0.91 -28.07
CA ASP A 289 -1.93 0.06 -27.18
C ASP A 289 -2.49 0.04 -25.75
N CYS A 290 -3.21 1.10 -25.36
CA CYS A 290 -3.89 1.14 -24.07
C CYS A 290 -5.33 0.59 -24.12
N GLY A 291 -5.74 -0.08 -25.21
CA GLY A 291 -7.02 -0.75 -25.32
C GLY A 291 -8.22 0.18 -25.59
N TYR A 292 -7.97 1.40 -26.10
CA TYR A 292 -9.04 2.29 -26.55
C TYR A 292 -9.24 2.18 -28.06
N ASN A 293 -10.44 1.75 -28.47
CA ASN A 293 -10.82 1.68 -29.89
C ASN A 293 -11.37 3.01 -30.44
N ASN A 294 -11.46 4.05 -29.60
CA ASN A 294 -12.00 5.34 -29.96
C ASN A 294 -11.17 6.47 -29.31
N MET A 295 -10.57 7.30 -30.16
CA MET A 295 -9.74 8.42 -29.73
C MET A 295 -10.50 9.43 -28.87
N GLY A 296 -11.78 9.70 -29.19
CA GLY A 296 -12.60 10.63 -28.40
C GLY A 296 -12.81 10.17 -26.96
N ASN A 297 -13.04 8.86 -26.76
CA ASN A 297 -13.13 8.26 -25.43
C ASN A 297 -11.80 8.36 -24.71
N PHE A 298 -10.70 8.02 -25.38
CA PHE A 298 -9.36 8.14 -24.82
C PHE A 298 -9.06 9.57 -24.34
N LEU A 299 -9.27 10.56 -25.20
CA LEU A 299 -8.99 11.97 -24.86
C LEU A 299 -9.86 12.47 -23.70
N ARG A 300 -11.14 12.05 -23.64
CA ARG A 300 -12.04 12.39 -22.55
C ARG A 300 -11.56 11.78 -21.23
N GLU A 301 -11.27 10.47 -21.20
CA GLU A 301 -10.77 9.82 -19.99
C GLU A 301 -9.39 10.37 -19.59
N PHE A 302 -8.49 10.57 -20.53
CA PHE A 302 -7.16 11.15 -20.26
C PHE A 302 -7.29 12.52 -19.59
N ARG A 303 -8.13 13.41 -20.15
CA ARG A 303 -8.36 14.74 -19.57
C ARG A 303 -9.04 14.68 -18.20
N LYS A 304 -9.95 13.72 -18.00
CA LYS A 304 -10.61 13.49 -16.71
C LYS A 304 -9.59 13.17 -15.60
N TYR A 305 -8.58 12.35 -15.91
CA TYR A 305 -7.59 11.90 -14.92
C TYR A 305 -6.37 12.82 -14.77
N THR A 306 -5.97 13.55 -15.82
CA THR A 306 -4.75 14.37 -15.84
C THR A 306 -5.01 15.88 -15.86
N GLY A 307 -6.23 16.29 -16.15
CA GLY A 307 -6.59 17.69 -16.35
C GLY A 307 -6.16 18.28 -17.71
N THR A 308 -5.34 17.56 -18.50
CA THR A 308 -4.75 18.05 -19.76
C THR A 308 -4.94 17.07 -20.93
N THR A 309 -4.50 17.46 -22.13
CA THR A 309 -4.44 16.55 -23.27
C THR A 309 -3.14 15.75 -23.29
N PRO A 310 -3.10 14.56 -23.93
CA PRO A 310 -1.87 13.76 -24.01
C PRO A 310 -0.68 14.52 -24.64
N LEU A 311 -0.92 15.33 -25.65
CA LEU A 311 0.12 16.16 -26.28
C LEU A 311 0.65 17.25 -25.35
N GLN A 312 -0.22 17.90 -24.59
CA GLN A 312 0.20 18.88 -23.59
C GLN A 312 0.98 18.22 -22.46
N TYR A 313 0.51 17.06 -21.99
CA TYR A 313 1.18 16.27 -20.97
C TYR A 313 2.62 15.92 -21.39
N ARG A 314 2.81 15.38 -22.60
CA ARG A 314 4.14 15.04 -23.15
C ARG A 314 5.08 16.25 -23.20
N LYS A 315 4.57 17.42 -23.63
CA LYS A 315 5.40 18.65 -23.70
C LYS A 315 5.89 19.10 -22.33
N HIS A 316 5.05 18.95 -21.30
CA HIS A 316 5.41 19.34 -19.93
C HIS A 316 6.44 18.41 -19.28
N GLU A 317 6.42 17.11 -19.61
CA GLU A 317 7.38 16.15 -19.08
C GLU A 317 8.76 16.21 -19.77
N GLN A 318 8.83 16.81 -20.98
CA GLN A 318 10.06 16.97 -21.75
C GLN A 318 10.72 18.35 -21.57
N SER A 319 10.09 19.24 -20.81
CA SER A 319 10.58 20.58 -20.48
C SER A 319 11.19 20.65 -19.09
#